data_86cd25ab37c15485cef732bdd2b23887
#
_entry.id   86cd25ab37c15485cef732bdd2b23887
#
_cell.length_a   1.000
_cell.length_b   1.000
_cell.length_c   1.000
_cell.angle_alpha   90.00
_cell.angle_beta   90.00
_cell.angle_gamma   90.00
#
_symmetry.space_group_name_H-M   'P 1'
#
loop_
_entity.id
_entity.type
_entity.pdbx_description
1 polymer ?
#
loop_
_entity_poly.entity_id
_entity_poly.type
_entity_poly.pdbx_seq_one_letter_code
_entity_poly.pdbx_strand_id
1 'polypeptide(L)'
;MLFRSTTLSFVRRMASRGVRVASVCSGAYVLAEAGLLDGRRATTHWQRTPHFVKTYPKIKLEPDQIFVRDGNIWSSAGITAGIDLALAMITEDYGDEVAQNTARQLVLYHRRSGGQSQFSSLLELKTPNGRFGPLLAWARENLDAPLTVEDLADKAGMSSRHFTRAFIAETGTTPSKAVERLRIEVARQRVQSSGEAIERVAEITGFRDPERMRRAFIRAFGQPPQSLRRASRAG
;
A
#
# COMPACT_ATOMS: atom_id res chain seq x y z
N MET A 1 4.28 15.72 -19.98
CA MET A 1 5.64 16.04 -19.48
C MET A 1 6.59 15.57 -20.57
N LEU A 2 7.37 16.47 -21.19
CA LEU A 2 8.28 16.09 -22.28
C LEU A 2 9.64 15.72 -21.69
N PHE A 3 9.96 14.45 -21.67
CA PHE A 3 11.32 13.99 -21.33
C PHE A 3 12.26 14.25 -22.51
N ARG A 4 13.54 14.53 -22.19
CA ARG A 4 14.56 14.74 -23.23
C ARG A 4 14.69 13.48 -24.10
N SER A 5 14.74 13.66 -25.42
CA SER A 5 14.87 12.55 -26.40
C SER A 5 16.08 11.67 -26.11
N THR A 6 17.18 12.24 -25.63
CA THR A 6 18.39 11.52 -25.22
C THR A 6 18.14 10.54 -24.08
N THR A 7 17.34 10.90 -23.07
CA THR A 7 16.99 9.99 -21.95
C THR A 7 16.15 8.82 -22.46
N LEU A 8 15.14 9.09 -23.30
CA LEU A 8 14.29 8.04 -23.86
C LEU A 8 15.09 7.09 -24.76
N SER A 9 15.97 7.62 -25.60
CA SER A 9 16.84 6.81 -26.44
C SER A 9 17.83 5.97 -25.64
N PHE A 10 18.36 6.51 -24.55
CA PHE A 10 19.24 5.78 -23.64
C PHE A 10 18.54 4.58 -23.01
N VAL A 11 17.37 4.77 -22.38
CA VAL A 11 16.66 3.67 -21.70
C VAL A 11 16.20 2.60 -22.70
N ARG A 12 15.77 2.98 -23.91
CA ARG A 12 15.44 2.04 -25.00
C ARG A 12 16.65 1.18 -25.36
N ARG A 13 17.79 1.80 -25.58
CA ARG A 13 19.04 1.11 -25.93
C ARG A 13 19.49 0.16 -24.82
N MET A 14 19.36 0.53 -23.53
CA MET A 14 19.71 -0.35 -22.44
C MET A 14 18.76 -1.55 -22.38
N ALA A 15 17.46 -1.31 -22.49
CA ALA A 15 16.46 -2.37 -22.48
C ALA A 15 16.65 -3.36 -23.67
N SER A 16 16.95 -2.87 -24.88
CA SER A 16 17.17 -3.71 -26.06
C SER A 16 18.44 -4.57 -25.97
N ARG A 17 19.40 -4.18 -25.13
CA ARG A 17 20.60 -4.97 -24.81
C ARG A 17 20.39 -6.01 -23.72
N GLY A 18 19.15 -6.18 -23.23
CA GLY A 18 18.84 -7.07 -22.13
C GLY A 18 19.25 -6.55 -20.75
N VAL A 19 19.76 -5.31 -20.67
CA VAL A 19 20.09 -4.70 -19.38
C VAL A 19 18.81 -4.51 -18.57
N ARG A 20 18.86 -4.82 -17.28
CA ARG A 20 17.76 -4.60 -16.33
C ARG A 20 17.52 -3.09 -16.16
N VAL A 21 16.32 -2.64 -16.49
CA VAL A 21 15.93 -1.24 -16.38
C VAL A 21 14.85 -1.13 -15.32
N ALA A 22 15.09 -0.31 -14.31
CA ALA A 22 14.17 -0.12 -13.21
C ALA A 22 13.67 1.33 -13.11
N SER A 23 12.42 1.49 -12.70
CA SER A 23 11.83 2.78 -12.39
C SER A 23 11.28 2.82 -10.96
N VAL A 24 11.42 3.97 -10.32
CA VAL A 24 10.85 4.23 -9.00
C VAL A 24 9.85 5.39 -9.10
N CYS A 25 8.66 5.22 -8.51
CA CYS A 25 7.66 6.28 -8.42
C CYS A 25 7.27 6.84 -9.79
N SER A 26 7.41 8.15 -10.00
CA SER A 26 7.14 8.83 -11.28
C SER A 26 8.12 8.47 -12.40
N GLY A 27 9.21 7.76 -12.11
CA GLY A 27 10.11 7.21 -13.12
C GLY A 27 9.42 6.29 -14.14
N ALA A 28 8.29 5.68 -13.76
CA ALA A 28 7.46 4.88 -14.65
C ALA A 28 6.98 5.66 -15.89
N TYR A 29 6.80 6.99 -15.79
CA TYR A 29 6.46 7.83 -16.95
C TYR A 29 7.58 7.86 -18.00
N VAL A 30 8.84 7.84 -17.58
CA VAL A 30 9.98 7.78 -18.51
C VAL A 30 9.95 6.49 -19.29
N LEU A 31 9.70 5.36 -18.63
CA LEU A 31 9.61 4.05 -19.28
C LEU A 31 8.38 3.94 -20.20
N ALA A 32 7.25 4.53 -19.79
CA ALA A 32 6.04 4.58 -20.60
C ALA A 32 6.25 5.41 -21.87
N GLU A 33 6.81 6.62 -21.78
CA GLU A 33 7.15 7.47 -22.92
C GLU A 33 8.20 6.81 -23.84
N ALA A 34 9.08 6.00 -23.27
CA ALA A 34 10.00 5.19 -24.06
C ALA A 34 9.34 3.99 -24.76
N GLY A 35 8.03 3.71 -24.51
CA GLY A 35 7.31 2.56 -25.06
C GLY A 35 7.72 1.22 -24.43
N LEU A 36 8.48 1.24 -23.34
CA LEU A 36 9.01 0.04 -22.71
C LEU A 36 7.98 -0.69 -21.83
N LEU A 37 6.86 -0.06 -21.54
CA LEU A 37 5.78 -0.63 -20.71
C LEU A 37 4.57 -1.07 -21.53
N ASP A 38 4.49 -0.82 -22.83
CA ASP A 38 3.37 -1.19 -23.69
C ASP A 38 3.14 -2.71 -23.65
N GLY A 39 1.91 -3.13 -23.27
CA GLY A 39 1.52 -4.52 -23.10
C GLY A 39 2.10 -5.23 -21.86
N ARG A 40 2.98 -4.59 -21.10
CA ARG A 40 3.65 -5.15 -19.93
C ARG A 40 2.93 -4.82 -18.63
N ARG A 41 3.19 -5.65 -17.62
CA ARG A 41 2.81 -5.39 -16.23
C ARG A 41 3.74 -4.31 -15.66
N ALA A 42 3.17 -3.36 -14.91
CA ALA A 42 3.94 -2.31 -14.26
C ALA A 42 3.20 -1.75 -13.05
N THR A 43 3.91 -1.03 -12.20
CA THR A 43 3.31 -0.20 -11.14
C THR A 43 3.93 1.20 -11.14
N THR A 44 3.28 2.11 -10.45
CA THR A 44 3.74 3.48 -10.21
C THR A 44 3.24 3.95 -8.85
N HIS A 45 3.58 5.16 -8.44
CA HIS A 45 3.05 5.72 -7.20
C HIS A 45 1.52 5.81 -7.24
N TRP A 46 0.83 5.38 -6.18
CA TRP A 46 -0.63 5.30 -6.10
C TRP A 46 -1.34 6.59 -6.49
N GLN A 47 -0.84 7.77 -6.05
CA GLN A 47 -1.40 9.08 -6.43
C GLN A 47 -1.35 9.36 -7.94
N ARG A 48 -0.46 8.72 -8.66
CA ARG A 48 -0.28 8.87 -10.11
C ARG A 48 -1.11 7.88 -10.92
N THR A 49 -1.61 6.83 -10.29
CA THR A 49 -2.38 5.75 -10.94
C THR A 49 -3.51 6.25 -11.83
N PRO A 50 -4.43 7.13 -11.38
CA PRO A 50 -5.54 7.57 -12.24
C PRO A 50 -5.08 8.29 -13.51
N HIS A 51 -4.08 9.15 -13.38
CA HIS A 51 -3.49 9.86 -14.51
C HIS A 51 -2.71 8.91 -15.43
N PHE A 52 -1.95 7.98 -14.84
CA PHE A 52 -1.10 7.05 -15.58
C PHE A 52 -1.93 6.11 -16.46
N VAL A 53 -2.97 5.49 -15.92
CA VAL A 53 -3.90 4.61 -16.68
C VAL A 53 -4.57 5.37 -17.83
N LYS A 54 -5.01 6.61 -17.59
CA LYS A 54 -5.65 7.43 -18.62
C LYS A 54 -4.66 7.78 -19.76
N THR A 55 -3.40 8.04 -19.42
CA THR A 55 -2.39 8.49 -20.38
C THR A 55 -1.80 7.34 -21.18
N TYR A 56 -1.64 6.16 -20.55
CA TYR A 56 -0.99 4.98 -21.13
C TYR A 56 -1.88 3.74 -21.05
N PRO A 57 -2.98 3.67 -21.80
CA PRO A 57 -3.99 2.61 -21.68
C PRO A 57 -3.52 1.23 -22.12
N LYS A 58 -2.37 1.13 -22.83
CA LYS A 58 -1.78 -0.15 -23.23
C LYS A 58 -1.03 -0.87 -22.13
N ILE A 59 -0.74 -0.19 -21.01
CA ILE A 59 0.04 -0.74 -19.89
C ILE A 59 -0.89 -1.53 -18.99
N LYS A 60 -0.50 -2.73 -18.61
CA LYS A 60 -1.20 -3.56 -17.62
C LYS A 60 -0.80 -3.10 -16.22
N LEU A 61 -1.38 -1.99 -15.77
CA LEU A 61 -1.03 -1.40 -14.48
C LEU A 61 -1.55 -2.26 -13.32
N GLU A 62 -0.69 -2.54 -12.36
CA GLU A 62 -0.99 -3.19 -11.09
C GLU A 62 -0.85 -2.16 -9.96
N PRO A 63 -1.91 -1.39 -9.67
CA PRO A 63 -1.83 -0.18 -8.86
C PRO A 63 -1.53 -0.46 -7.39
N ASP A 64 -1.78 -1.69 -6.92
CA ASP A 64 -1.57 -2.06 -5.51
C ASP A 64 -0.20 -2.71 -5.25
N GLN A 65 0.55 -3.06 -6.27
CA GLN A 65 1.86 -3.69 -6.08
C GLN A 65 2.92 -2.68 -5.62
N ILE A 66 3.73 -3.07 -4.63
CA ILE A 66 4.90 -2.28 -4.18
C ILE A 66 5.92 -2.17 -5.31
N PHE A 67 6.20 -3.28 -5.97
CA PHE A 67 6.97 -3.34 -7.22
C PHE A 67 6.44 -4.44 -8.13
N VAL A 68 6.74 -4.32 -9.41
CA VAL A 68 6.40 -5.29 -10.47
C VAL A 68 7.64 -5.56 -11.30
N ARG A 69 7.85 -6.83 -11.61
CA ARG A 69 8.84 -7.29 -12.58
C ARG A 69 8.12 -7.83 -13.81
N ASP A 70 8.58 -7.43 -14.98
CA ASP A 70 8.16 -8.00 -16.27
C ASP A 70 9.38 -8.11 -17.20
N GLY A 71 9.97 -9.30 -17.24
CA GLY A 71 11.23 -9.54 -17.93
C GLY A 71 12.39 -8.72 -17.33
N ASN A 72 13.07 -7.94 -18.18
CA ASN A 72 14.16 -7.05 -17.76
C ASN A 72 13.67 -5.66 -17.35
N ILE A 73 12.36 -5.40 -17.36
CA ILE A 73 11.77 -4.13 -16.94
C ILE A 73 11.17 -4.29 -15.56
N TRP A 74 11.57 -3.40 -14.63
CA TRP A 74 11.12 -3.39 -13.27
C TRP A 74 10.51 -2.03 -12.92
N SER A 75 9.47 -2.00 -12.14
CA SER A 75 8.84 -0.75 -11.70
C SER A 75 8.44 -0.83 -10.25
N SER A 76 8.61 0.24 -9.49
CA SER A 76 8.15 0.32 -8.11
C SER A 76 7.30 1.55 -7.85
N ALA A 77 6.56 1.46 -6.76
CA ALA A 77 5.72 2.49 -6.20
C ALA A 77 6.51 3.71 -5.67
N GLY A 78 6.17 4.21 -4.48
CA GLY A 78 6.84 5.37 -3.87
C GLY A 78 8.33 5.13 -3.55
N ILE A 79 9.00 6.15 -3.07
CA ILE A 79 10.46 6.18 -2.87
C ILE A 79 10.96 4.98 -2.05
N THR A 80 10.30 4.70 -0.92
CA THR A 80 10.68 3.56 -0.06
C THR A 80 10.40 2.20 -0.71
N ALA A 81 9.46 2.11 -1.66
CA ALA A 81 9.23 0.91 -2.45
C ALA A 81 10.39 0.61 -3.42
N GLY A 82 11.19 1.62 -3.76
CA GLY A 82 12.44 1.44 -4.48
C GLY A 82 13.48 0.62 -3.71
N ILE A 83 13.42 0.67 -2.38
CA ILE A 83 14.28 -0.15 -1.51
C ILE A 83 13.85 -1.63 -1.60
N ASP A 84 12.53 -1.90 -1.55
CA ASP A 84 12.02 -3.27 -1.70
C ASP A 84 12.36 -3.83 -3.09
N LEU A 85 12.25 -2.99 -4.13
CA LEU A 85 12.69 -3.33 -5.48
C LEU A 85 14.18 -3.69 -5.51
N ALA A 86 15.04 -2.86 -4.91
CA ALA A 86 16.48 -3.10 -4.86
C ALA A 86 16.82 -4.39 -4.10
N LEU A 87 16.19 -4.63 -2.95
CA LEU A 87 16.36 -5.88 -2.19
C LEU A 87 15.90 -7.10 -3.00
N ALA A 88 14.79 -6.99 -3.76
CA ALA A 88 14.34 -8.05 -4.65
C ALA A 88 15.35 -8.33 -5.78
N MET A 89 16.00 -7.28 -6.32
CA MET A 89 17.07 -7.44 -7.31
C MET A 89 18.30 -8.11 -6.70
N ILE A 90 18.69 -7.76 -5.46
CA ILE A 90 19.78 -8.41 -4.73
C ILE A 90 19.45 -9.89 -4.46
N THR A 91 18.20 -10.18 -4.07
CA THR A 91 17.75 -11.58 -3.89
C THR A 91 17.93 -12.39 -5.16
N GLU A 92 17.56 -11.82 -6.31
CA GLU A 92 17.70 -12.51 -7.61
C GLU A 92 19.17 -12.74 -8.00
N ASP A 93 20.02 -11.76 -7.74
CA ASP A 93 21.43 -11.80 -8.17
C ASP A 93 22.33 -12.57 -7.20
N TYR A 94 22.06 -12.51 -5.89
CA TYR A 94 22.97 -12.98 -4.84
C TYR A 94 22.31 -13.88 -3.79
N GLY A 95 21.00 -14.13 -3.91
CA GLY A 95 20.23 -14.95 -2.99
C GLY A 95 19.68 -14.22 -1.77
N ASP A 96 18.77 -14.92 -1.07
CA ASP A 96 18.00 -14.36 0.07
C ASP A 96 18.90 -13.95 1.24
N GLU A 97 19.98 -14.70 1.53
CA GLU A 97 20.87 -14.43 2.65
C GLU A 97 21.58 -13.07 2.51
N VAL A 98 22.09 -12.76 1.33
CA VAL A 98 22.75 -11.48 1.05
C VAL A 98 21.73 -10.33 1.13
N ALA A 99 20.53 -10.52 0.62
CA ALA A 99 19.46 -9.53 0.69
C ALA A 99 19.03 -9.27 2.15
N GLN A 100 18.90 -10.32 2.97
CA GLN A 100 18.59 -10.18 4.40
C GLN A 100 19.69 -9.44 5.16
N ASN A 101 20.95 -9.78 4.93
CA ASN A 101 22.07 -9.11 5.56
C ASN A 101 22.12 -7.63 5.16
N THR A 102 21.89 -7.33 3.88
CA THR A 102 21.77 -5.94 3.37
C THR A 102 20.64 -5.20 4.06
N ALA A 103 19.45 -5.80 4.17
CA ALA A 103 18.31 -5.20 4.85
C ALA A 103 18.59 -4.92 6.34
N ARG A 104 19.28 -5.85 7.06
CA ARG A 104 19.69 -5.66 8.46
C ARG A 104 20.65 -4.47 8.61
N GLN A 105 21.64 -4.36 7.73
CA GLN A 105 22.59 -3.23 7.77
C GLN A 105 21.89 -1.88 7.52
N LEU A 106 20.84 -1.87 6.71
CA LEU A 106 20.02 -0.70 6.45
C LEU A 106 18.91 -0.46 7.50
N VAL A 107 18.82 -1.32 8.53
CA VAL A 107 17.76 -1.28 9.57
C VAL A 107 16.36 -1.33 8.94
N LEU A 108 16.20 -2.17 7.93
CA LEU A 108 14.95 -2.33 7.18
C LEU A 108 14.35 -3.71 7.39
N TYR A 109 13.02 -3.80 7.30
CA TYR A 109 12.36 -5.09 7.15
C TYR A 109 12.69 -5.66 5.77
N HIS A 110 13.17 -6.90 5.74
CA HIS A 110 13.62 -7.57 4.50
C HIS A 110 12.52 -7.69 3.43
N ARG A 111 11.26 -7.86 3.82
CA ARG A 111 10.12 -7.89 2.90
C ARG A 111 8.92 -7.17 3.51
N ARG A 112 8.41 -6.17 2.80
CA ARG A 112 7.10 -5.64 3.09
C ARG A 112 6.05 -6.52 2.43
N SER A 113 5.26 -7.23 3.22
CA SER A 113 4.10 -7.97 2.74
C SER A 113 2.91 -7.02 2.63
N GLY A 114 2.61 -6.53 1.45
CA GLY A 114 1.41 -5.75 1.24
C GLY A 114 1.50 -4.75 0.09
N GLY A 115 0.35 -4.33 -0.41
CA GLY A 115 0.22 -3.41 -1.53
C GLY A 115 0.32 -1.94 -1.12
N GLN A 116 0.38 -1.04 -2.11
CA GLN A 116 0.37 0.41 -1.92
C GLN A 116 -0.89 0.92 -1.24
N SER A 117 -2.03 0.28 -1.47
CA SER A 117 -3.32 0.65 -0.88
C SER A 117 -3.29 0.67 0.64
N GLN A 118 -2.40 -0.09 1.27
CA GLN A 118 -2.20 -0.09 2.71
C GLN A 118 -1.58 1.22 3.22
N PHE A 119 -0.70 1.83 2.43
CA PHE A 119 -0.09 3.13 2.76
C PHE A 119 -0.96 4.30 2.30
N SER A 120 -1.60 4.16 1.14
CA SER A 120 -2.52 5.13 0.57
C SER A 120 -3.73 5.37 1.48
N SER A 121 -4.37 4.29 1.93
CA SER A 121 -5.57 4.41 2.76
C SER A 121 -5.32 5.06 4.12
N LEU A 122 -4.10 4.96 4.65
CA LEU A 122 -3.70 5.60 5.90
C LEU A 122 -3.32 7.07 5.71
N LEU A 123 -2.65 7.38 4.59
CA LEU A 123 -2.30 8.76 4.23
C LEU A 123 -3.52 9.54 3.72
N GLU A 124 -4.46 8.87 3.05
CA GLU A 124 -5.73 9.48 2.61
C GLU A 124 -6.66 9.79 3.79
N LEU A 125 -6.66 8.94 4.83
CA LEU A 125 -7.37 9.25 6.09
C LEU A 125 -6.61 10.25 6.97
N LYS A 126 -5.30 10.45 6.72
CA LYS A 126 -4.48 11.50 7.30
C LYS A 126 -4.48 12.74 6.42
N THR A 127 -5.61 13.38 6.23
CA THR A 127 -5.64 14.82 5.98
C THR A 127 -5.52 15.49 7.36
N PRO A 128 -4.29 15.85 7.83
CA PRO A 128 -4.13 16.48 9.16
C PRO A 128 -4.94 17.77 9.30
N ASN A 129 -5.32 18.37 8.18
CA ASN A 129 -6.10 19.60 8.07
C ASN A 129 -7.51 19.35 7.48
N GLY A 130 -7.92 18.10 7.25
CA GLY A 130 -9.27 17.77 6.77
C GLY A 130 -10.29 17.88 7.92
N ARG A 131 -11.52 18.26 7.59
CA ARG A 131 -12.66 18.40 8.52
C ARG A 131 -12.85 17.17 9.40
N PHE A 132 -12.61 15.95 8.85
CA PHE A 132 -12.79 14.68 9.54
C PHE A 132 -11.51 14.11 10.16
N GLY A 133 -10.37 14.81 10.08
CA GLY A 133 -9.12 14.40 10.71
C GLY A 133 -9.25 14.14 12.21
N PRO A 134 -9.79 15.07 13.01
CA PRO A 134 -10.00 14.87 14.45
C PRO A 134 -10.96 13.70 14.76
N LEU A 135 -12.01 13.51 13.95
CA LEU A 135 -12.94 12.38 14.09
C LEU A 135 -12.25 11.04 13.85
N LEU A 136 -11.40 10.94 12.85
CA LEU A 136 -10.65 9.71 12.54
C LEU A 136 -9.59 9.41 13.59
N ALA A 137 -8.94 10.44 14.15
CA ALA A 137 -8.03 10.29 15.27
C ALA A 137 -8.76 9.74 16.50
N TRP A 138 -9.90 10.34 16.85
CA TRP A 138 -10.74 9.84 17.93
C TRP A 138 -11.24 8.40 17.69
N ALA A 139 -11.70 8.07 16.47
CA ALA A 139 -12.13 6.72 16.12
C ALA A 139 -10.98 5.69 16.29
N ARG A 140 -9.75 6.08 15.99
CA ARG A 140 -8.56 5.23 16.18
C ARG A 140 -8.26 4.92 17.66
N GLU A 141 -8.56 5.84 18.55
CA GLU A 141 -8.39 5.67 20.00
C GLU A 141 -9.53 4.86 20.63
N ASN A 142 -10.66 4.70 19.91
CA ASN A 142 -11.89 4.06 20.40
C ASN A 142 -12.35 2.90 19.49
N LEU A 143 -11.41 2.09 18.98
CA LEU A 143 -11.71 1.03 18.00
C LEU A 143 -12.57 -0.11 18.56
N ASP A 144 -12.54 -0.35 19.86
CA ASP A 144 -13.36 -1.32 20.58
C ASP A 144 -14.84 -0.92 20.64
N ALA A 145 -15.15 0.37 20.50
CA ALA A 145 -16.52 0.87 20.40
C ALA A 145 -17.20 0.44 19.08
N PRO A 146 -18.54 0.48 18.99
CA PRO A 146 -19.28 0.10 17.78
C PRO A 146 -18.84 0.89 16.55
N LEU A 147 -18.63 2.20 16.67
CA LEU A 147 -18.26 3.13 15.60
C LEU A 147 -19.17 2.99 14.37
N THR A 148 -20.48 3.00 14.63
CA THR A 148 -21.50 3.02 13.58
C THR A 148 -21.46 4.34 12.81
N VAL A 149 -22.18 4.41 11.69
CA VAL A 149 -22.30 5.67 10.92
C VAL A 149 -23.00 6.73 11.77
N GLU A 150 -23.97 6.31 12.58
CA GLU A 150 -24.71 7.15 13.51
C GLU A 150 -23.78 7.73 14.58
N ASP A 151 -22.97 6.89 15.25
CA ASP A 151 -22.00 7.31 16.27
C ASP A 151 -21.01 8.35 15.74
N LEU A 152 -20.51 8.09 14.52
CA LEU A 152 -19.57 9.00 13.86
C LEU A 152 -20.22 10.32 13.42
N ALA A 153 -21.46 10.26 12.97
CA ALA A 153 -22.24 11.44 12.57
C ALA A 153 -22.55 12.31 13.78
N ASP A 154 -23.00 11.73 14.88
CA ASP A 154 -23.28 12.42 16.15
C ASP A 154 -22.01 13.08 16.69
N LYS A 155 -20.87 12.36 16.67
CA LYS A 155 -19.58 12.92 17.06
C LYS A 155 -19.12 14.08 16.18
N ALA A 156 -19.52 14.07 14.90
CA ALA A 156 -19.24 15.14 13.95
C ALA A 156 -20.27 16.29 14.01
N GLY A 157 -21.34 16.18 14.84
CA GLY A 157 -22.43 17.16 14.93
C GLY A 157 -23.26 17.23 13.65
N MET A 158 -23.47 16.08 12.98
CA MET A 158 -24.15 16.01 11.67
C MET A 158 -25.21 14.92 11.65
N SER A 159 -26.24 15.07 10.79
CA SER A 159 -27.12 13.94 10.48
C SER A 159 -26.35 12.86 9.69
N SER A 160 -26.68 11.57 9.86
CA SER A 160 -26.01 10.43 9.22
C SER A 160 -25.94 10.55 7.70
N ARG A 161 -27.02 11.08 7.07
CA ARG A 161 -27.08 11.31 5.62
C ARG A 161 -26.10 12.40 5.17
N HIS A 162 -26.07 13.54 5.86
CA HIS A 162 -25.16 14.64 5.56
C HIS A 162 -23.70 14.22 5.81
N PHE A 163 -23.45 13.58 6.95
CA PHE A 163 -22.14 13.06 7.31
C PHE A 163 -21.60 12.11 6.24
N THR A 164 -22.35 11.07 5.87
CA THR A 164 -21.91 10.09 4.87
C THR A 164 -21.54 10.75 3.55
N ARG A 165 -22.37 11.69 3.04
CA ARG A 165 -22.11 12.40 1.80
C ARG A 165 -20.86 13.27 1.88
N ALA A 166 -20.72 14.07 2.94
CA ALA A 166 -19.57 14.93 3.15
C ALA A 166 -18.28 14.14 3.37
N PHE A 167 -18.38 13.04 4.14
CA PHE A 167 -17.23 12.16 4.40
C PHE A 167 -16.72 11.51 3.12
N ILE A 168 -17.61 10.98 2.26
CA ILE A 168 -17.22 10.38 0.98
C ILE A 168 -16.63 11.45 0.04
N ALA A 169 -17.20 12.64 0.00
CA ALA A 169 -16.69 13.73 -0.84
C ALA A 169 -15.26 14.14 -0.44
N GLU A 170 -14.95 14.13 0.86
CA GLU A 170 -13.63 14.53 1.36
C GLU A 170 -12.61 13.37 1.34
N THR A 171 -13.02 12.16 1.72
CA THR A 171 -12.11 11.03 1.94
C THR A 171 -12.09 10.01 0.80
N GLY A 172 -12.99 10.11 -0.16
CA GLY A 172 -13.12 9.13 -1.26
C GLY A 172 -13.62 7.75 -0.83
N THR A 173 -13.96 7.55 0.46
CA THR A 173 -14.40 6.25 0.99
C THR A 173 -15.60 6.39 1.93
N THR A 174 -16.31 5.28 2.16
CA THR A 174 -17.43 5.29 3.13
C THR A 174 -16.93 5.28 4.57
N PRO A 175 -17.67 5.86 5.55
CA PRO A 175 -17.31 5.82 6.97
C PRO A 175 -17.02 4.41 7.49
N SER A 176 -17.87 3.44 7.16
CA SER A 176 -17.69 2.04 7.58
C SER A 176 -16.41 1.41 7.03
N LYS A 177 -16.05 1.70 5.77
CA LYS A 177 -14.78 1.25 5.19
C LYS A 177 -13.58 1.94 5.84
N ALA A 178 -13.70 3.22 6.20
CA ALA A 178 -12.66 3.93 6.92
C ALA A 178 -12.41 3.30 8.30
N VAL A 179 -13.46 3.01 9.06
CA VAL A 179 -13.36 2.29 10.35
C VAL A 179 -12.75 0.90 10.19
N GLU A 180 -13.19 0.11 9.19
CA GLU A 180 -12.60 -1.21 8.92
C GLU A 180 -11.08 -1.10 8.64
N ARG A 181 -10.66 -0.10 7.88
CA ARG A 181 -9.24 0.16 7.59
C ARG A 181 -8.44 0.51 8.84
N LEU A 182 -8.97 1.39 9.72
CA LEU A 182 -8.33 1.72 11.00
C LEU A 182 -8.18 0.47 11.88
N ARG A 183 -9.23 -0.34 11.98
CA ARG A 183 -9.21 -1.61 12.72
C ARG A 183 -8.16 -2.58 12.20
N ILE A 184 -8.11 -2.78 10.89
CA ILE A 184 -7.13 -3.68 10.24
C ILE A 184 -5.71 -3.20 10.51
N GLU A 185 -5.45 -1.90 10.45
CA GLU A 185 -4.12 -1.34 10.67
C GLU A 185 -3.62 -1.61 12.09
N VAL A 186 -4.43 -1.25 13.08
CA VAL A 186 -4.07 -1.43 14.49
C VAL A 186 -3.95 -2.93 14.82
N ALA A 187 -4.86 -3.76 14.28
CA ALA A 187 -4.78 -5.21 14.42
C ALA A 187 -3.49 -5.77 13.81
N ARG A 188 -3.10 -5.31 12.63
CA ARG A 188 -1.84 -5.72 11.99
C ARG A 188 -0.63 -5.37 12.86
N GLN A 189 -0.55 -4.14 13.33
CA GLN A 189 0.55 -3.71 14.20
C GLN A 189 0.66 -4.62 15.43
N ARG A 190 -0.45 -4.89 16.12
CA ARG A 190 -0.47 -5.79 17.28
C ARG A 190 -0.09 -7.23 16.93
N VAL A 191 -0.64 -7.77 15.85
CA VAL A 191 -0.31 -9.13 15.37
C VAL A 191 1.18 -9.29 15.11
N GLN A 192 1.86 -8.27 14.58
CA GLN A 192 3.28 -8.30 14.24
C GLN A 192 4.19 -8.00 15.43
N SER A 193 3.79 -7.10 16.33
CA SER A 193 4.65 -6.60 17.42
C SER A 193 4.40 -7.27 18.77
N SER A 194 3.28 -7.96 18.94
CA SER A 194 2.89 -8.55 20.24
C SER A 194 2.75 -10.07 20.18
N GLY A 195 2.78 -10.71 21.38
CA GLY A 195 2.44 -12.12 21.57
C GLY A 195 0.95 -12.37 21.85
N GLU A 196 0.09 -11.33 21.81
CA GLU A 196 -1.33 -11.42 22.16
C GLU A 196 -2.07 -12.48 21.34
N ALA A 197 -3.03 -13.19 21.96
CA ALA A 197 -3.89 -14.10 21.23
C ALA A 197 -4.64 -13.38 20.09
N ILE A 198 -4.87 -14.06 18.97
CA ILE A 198 -5.56 -13.47 17.80
C ILE A 198 -6.98 -13.03 18.18
N GLU A 199 -7.64 -13.80 19.03
CA GLU A 199 -8.95 -13.54 19.59
C GLU A 199 -8.96 -12.21 20.37
N ARG A 200 -7.94 -12.01 21.21
CA ARG A 200 -7.80 -10.77 21.99
C ARG A 200 -7.56 -9.57 21.08
N VAL A 201 -6.70 -9.73 20.05
CA VAL A 201 -6.49 -8.66 19.07
C VAL A 201 -7.79 -8.32 18.35
N ALA A 202 -8.59 -9.31 17.94
CA ALA A 202 -9.89 -9.07 17.30
C ALA A 202 -10.86 -8.30 18.22
N GLU A 203 -10.88 -8.63 19.49
CA GLU A 203 -11.73 -7.95 20.49
C GLU A 203 -11.35 -6.47 20.63
N ILE A 204 -10.11 -6.18 21.02
CA ILE A 204 -9.64 -4.81 21.33
C ILE A 204 -9.51 -3.90 20.10
N THR A 205 -9.51 -4.47 18.91
CA THR A 205 -9.55 -3.70 17.65
C THR A 205 -10.96 -3.61 17.07
N GLY A 206 -11.99 -4.04 17.81
CA GLY A 206 -13.40 -3.88 17.49
C GLY A 206 -13.92 -4.78 16.35
N PHE A 207 -13.15 -5.79 15.94
CA PHE A 207 -13.69 -6.84 15.07
C PHE A 207 -14.67 -7.73 15.80
N ARG A 208 -14.48 -7.92 17.14
CA ARG A 208 -15.27 -8.79 18.04
C ARG A 208 -15.25 -10.27 17.69
N ASP A 209 -15.16 -10.61 16.38
CA ASP A 209 -15.11 -11.95 15.82
C ASP A 209 -13.76 -12.16 15.12
N PRO A 210 -12.94 -13.14 15.59
CA PRO A 210 -11.65 -13.48 14.96
C PRO A 210 -11.77 -13.87 13.48
N GLU A 211 -12.86 -14.53 13.08
CA GLU A 211 -13.09 -14.93 11.70
C GLU A 211 -13.39 -13.71 10.81
N ARG A 212 -14.12 -12.73 11.33
CA ARG A 212 -14.33 -11.45 10.66
C ARG A 212 -13.01 -10.73 10.44
N MET A 213 -12.15 -10.69 11.46
CA MET A 213 -10.79 -10.14 11.34
C MET A 213 -9.97 -10.93 10.33
N ARG A 214 -10.00 -12.27 10.35
CA ARG A 214 -9.27 -13.13 9.40
C ARG A 214 -9.66 -12.82 7.96
N ARG A 215 -10.96 -12.72 7.66
CA ARG A 215 -11.46 -12.36 6.33
C ARG A 215 -11.00 -10.97 5.90
N ALA A 216 -11.02 -10.00 6.80
CA ALA A 216 -10.54 -8.65 6.53
C ALA A 216 -9.02 -8.65 6.23
N PHE A 217 -8.22 -9.44 6.96
CA PHE A 217 -6.79 -9.61 6.72
C PHE A 217 -6.50 -10.24 5.35
N ILE A 218 -7.23 -11.29 4.97
CA ILE A 218 -7.08 -11.91 3.66
C ILE A 218 -7.40 -10.92 2.54
N ARG A 219 -8.48 -10.13 2.68
CA ARG A 219 -8.82 -9.09 1.69
C ARG A 219 -7.76 -8.00 1.60
N ALA A 220 -7.20 -7.58 2.76
CA ALA A 220 -6.26 -6.46 2.82
C ALA A 220 -4.81 -6.87 2.53
N PHE A 221 -4.39 -8.07 2.93
CA PHE A 221 -2.99 -8.51 2.95
C PHE A 221 -2.72 -9.81 2.18
N GLY A 222 -3.75 -10.42 1.60
CA GLY A 222 -3.64 -11.70 0.90
C GLY A 222 -3.39 -12.91 1.81
N GLN A 223 -3.31 -12.72 3.14
CA GLN A 223 -2.98 -13.78 4.08
C GLN A 223 -3.62 -13.56 5.47
N PRO A 224 -3.85 -14.63 6.25
CA PRO A 224 -4.46 -14.54 7.56
C PRO A 224 -3.48 -13.97 8.61
N PRO A 225 -4.00 -13.46 9.77
CA PRO A 225 -3.19 -12.86 10.84
C PRO A 225 -2.04 -13.75 11.34
N GLN A 226 -2.28 -15.05 11.50
CA GLN A 226 -1.27 -16.01 11.98
C GLN A 226 -0.08 -16.14 11.03
N SER A 227 -0.31 -16.09 9.71
CA SER A 227 0.78 -16.14 8.72
C SER A 227 1.63 -14.87 8.78
N LEU A 228 1.02 -13.70 8.93
CA LEU A 228 1.71 -12.43 9.15
C LEU A 228 2.57 -12.47 10.42
N ARG A 229 2.05 -13.02 11.52
CA ARG A 229 2.79 -13.18 12.77
C ARG A 229 4.00 -14.10 12.63
N ARG A 230 3.84 -15.23 11.94
CA ARG A 230 4.95 -16.17 11.69
C ARG A 230 6.05 -15.50 10.87
N ALA A 231 5.67 -14.80 9.81
CA ALA A 231 6.62 -14.08 8.95
C ALA A 231 7.42 -13.01 9.72
N SER A 232 6.76 -12.27 10.66
CA SER A 232 7.44 -11.26 11.47
C SER A 232 8.33 -11.81 12.58
N ARG A 233 8.18 -13.10 12.98
CA ARG A 233 9.01 -13.76 14.00
C ARG A 233 10.17 -14.57 13.39
N ALA A 234 10.08 -14.89 12.10
CA ALA A 234 11.09 -15.67 11.37
C ALA A 234 12.16 -14.78 10.71
N GLY A 235 12.02 -13.46 10.77
CA GLY A 235 12.99 -12.46 10.33
C GLY A 235 13.51 -11.64 11.50
#